data_16e62a27496cf99fef70860aa5e1fa23
#
_entry.id   16e62a27496cf99fef70860aa5e1fa23
#
_cell.length_a   1.000
_cell.length_b   1.000
_cell.length_c   1.000
_cell.angle_alpha   90.00
_cell.angle_beta   90.00
_cell.angle_gamma   90.00
#
_symmetry.space_group_name_H-M   'P 1'
#
loop_
_entity.id
_entity.type
_entity.pdbx_description
1 polymer ?
#
loop_
_entity_poly.entity_id
_entity_poly.type
_entity_poly.pdbx_seq_one_letter_code
_entity_poly.pdbx_strand_id
1 'polypeptide(L)'
;DTTKERFGITFTARDVRLVEGGVTGAVGTSRIVLGTAALMVKMGVPIESGHKGQINMYLVVDNALAGVLTMRYQTTKNTYKAMRLMRRMHMNAVLAVRDFNISPAMIEEEFDLRRGFADQPDPAGVDRLLNPNYAKGDAPAAILTREGAGPFMQVLRGADKLAGAVRSALTLGTFAGLLGMLIVFY
;
A
#
# COMPACT_ATOMS: atom_id res chain seq x y z
N ASP A 1 15.91 16.55 -1.29
CA ASP A 1 16.74 17.58 -0.64
C ASP A 1 18.23 17.25 -0.65
N THR A 2 18.64 16.01 -0.41
CA THR A 2 20.05 15.59 -0.37
C THR A 2 20.81 15.85 -1.68
N THR A 3 20.16 15.72 -2.83
CA THR A 3 20.78 15.95 -4.14
C THR A 3 21.00 17.45 -4.40
N LYS A 4 20.06 18.28 -3.96
CA LYS A 4 20.15 19.74 -4.05
C LYS A 4 21.29 20.28 -3.17
N GLU A 5 21.41 19.75 -1.96
CA GLU A 5 22.49 20.10 -1.02
C GLU A 5 23.87 19.68 -1.54
N ARG A 6 23.93 18.50 -2.20
CA ARG A 6 25.20 17.92 -2.65
C ARG A 6 25.72 18.51 -3.97
N PHE A 7 24.84 18.87 -4.89
CA PHE A 7 25.20 19.30 -6.25
C PHE A 7 24.78 20.72 -6.58
N GLY A 8 24.01 21.40 -5.72
CA GLY A 8 23.57 22.78 -5.91
C GLY A 8 22.66 23.03 -7.13
N ILE A 9 22.26 21.95 -7.83
CA ILE A 9 21.53 22.03 -9.09
C ILE A 9 20.10 21.53 -8.87
N THR A 10 19.12 22.33 -9.27
CA THR A 10 17.72 21.97 -9.25
C THR A 10 17.16 22.08 -10.67
N PHE A 11 16.63 20.98 -11.18
CA PHE A 11 15.91 20.96 -12.44
C PHE A 11 14.40 20.89 -12.18
N THR A 12 13.63 21.65 -12.91
CA THR A 12 12.17 21.56 -12.88
C THR A 12 11.70 20.74 -14.06
N ALA A 13 11.11 19.58 -13.78
CA ALA A 13 10.48 18.76 -14.80
C ALA A 13 9.14 19.36 -15.22
N ARG A 14 8.84 19.33 -16.51
CA ARG A 14 7.56 19.73 -17.12
C ARG A 14 6.87 18.50 -17.71
N ASP A 15 5.56 18.59 -17.89
CA ASP A 15 4.74 17.53 -18.53
C ASP A 15 4.94 16.14 -17.91
N VAL A 16 5.05 16.10 -16.58
CA VAL A 16 5.22 14.84 -15.83
C VAL A 16 3.96 14.02 -15.93
N ARG A 17 4.07 12.79 -16.48
CA ARG A 17 2.96 11.85 -16.64
C ARG A 17 3.38 10.47 -16.12
N LEU A 18 2.48 9.87 -15.36
CA LEU A 18 2.58 8.45 -15.00
C LEU A 18 2.23 7.60 -16.22
N VAL A 19 3.08 6.61 -16.48
CA VAL A 19 2.86 5.57 -17.48
C VAL A 19 2.97 4.21 -16.82
N GLU A 20 2.52 3.17 -17.47
CA GLU A 20 2.65 1.82 -16.94
C GLU A 20 4.13 1.45 -16.72
N GLY A 21 4.50 1.26 -15.45
CA GLY A 21 5.88 0.91 -15.05
C GLY A 21 6.85 2.09 -14.96
N GLY A 22 6.39 3.36 -14.97
CA GLY A 22 7.30 4.48 -14.84
C GLY A 22 6.66 5.86 -14.92
N VAL A 23 7.52 6.86 -15.08
CA VAL A 23 7.18 8.27 -15.21
C VAL A 23 7.92 8.85 -16.40
N THR A 24 7.23 9.67 -17.20
CA THR A 24 7.83 10.44 -18.28
C THR A 24 7.71 11.92 -17.99
N GLY A 25 8.65 12.71 -18.49
CA GLY A 25 8.62 14.18 -18.39
C GLY A 25 9.65 14.81 -19.28
N ALA A 26 9.76 16.13 -19.23
CA ALA A 26 10.78 16.88 -19.94
C ALA A 26 11.56 17.79 -18.97
N VAL A 27 12.87 17.87 -19.17
CA VAL A 27 13.74 18.82 -18.47
C VAL A 27 14.51 19.62 -19.54
N GLY A 28 14.25 20.93 -19.59
CA GLY A 28 14.73 21.74 -20.70
C GLY A 28 14.13 21.28 -22.04
N THR A 29 14.98 20.86 -22.95
CA THR A 29 14.61 20.29 -24.27
C THR A 29 14.66 18.76 -24.29
N SER A 30 15.20 18.12 -23.26
CA SER A 30 15.38 16.66 -23.21
C SER A 30 14.16 15.96 -22.62
N ARG A 31 13.78 14.85 -23.26
CA ARG A 31 12.77 13.93 -22.77
C ARG A 31 13.38 12.98 -21.77
N ILE A 32 12.77 12.88 -20.60
CA ILE A 32 13.22 12.02 -19.54
C ILE A 32 12.18 10.94 -19.27
N VAL A 33 12.64 9.73 -19.12
CA VAL A 33 11.84 8.57 -18.69
C VAL A 33 12.55 7.90 -17.52
N LEU A 34 11.81 7.68 -16.44
CA LEU A 34 12.27 6.92 -15.29
C LEU A 34 11.32 5.75 -15.09
N GLY A 35 11.83 4.52 -15.12
CA GLY A 35 10.93 3.37 -15.05
C GLY A 35 11.62 2.03 -14.81
N THR A 36 10.78 1.01 -14.77
CA THR A 36 11.18 -0.40 -14.56
C THR A 36 11.85 -1.00 -15.79
N ALA A 37 12.49 -2.15 -15.60
CA ALA A 37 13.05 -2.95 -16.71
C ALA A 37 11.98 -3.28 -17.78
N ALA A 38 10.76 -3.60 -17.37
CA ALA A 38 9.66 -3.90 -18.29
C ALA A 38 9.32 -2.72 -19.21
N LEU A 39 9.31 -1.50 -18.65
CA LEU A 39 9.11 -0.29 -19.48
C LEU A 39 10.26 -0.07 -20.45
N MET A 40 11.51 -0.30 -20.03
CA MET A 40 12.69 -0.17 -20.90
C MET A 40 12.65 -1.13 -22.08
N VAL A 41 12.30 -2.38 -21.84
CA VAL A 41 12.10 -3.39 -22.90
C VAL A 41 10.99 -2.94 -23.86
N LYS A 42 9.87 -2.45 -23.35
CA LYS A 42 8.75 -1.92 -24.16
C LYS A 42 9.16 -0.72 -25.03
N MET A 43 10.11 0.08 -24.54
CA MET A 43 10.67 1.23 -25.27
C MET A 43 11.83 0.86 -26.21
N GLY A 44 12.29 -0.39 -26.22
CA GLY A 44 13.43 -0.83 -27.01
C GLY A 44 14.78 -0.29 -26.53
N VAL A 45 14.86 0.14 -25.24
CA VAL A 45 16.12 0.61 -24.64
C VAL A 45 16.90 -0.60 -24.14
N PRO A 46 18.14 -0.84 -24.60
CA PRO A 46 18.96 -1.95 -24.13
C PRO A 46 19.34 -1.73 -22.66
N ILE A 47 19.04 -2.72 -21.84
CA ILE A 47 19.38 -2.72 -20.42
C ILE A 47 20.11 -4.02 -20.06
N GLU A 48 21.05 -3.93 -19.14
CA GLU A 48 21.64 -5.12 -18.53
C GLU A 48 20.69 -5.71 -17.50
N SER A 49 20.62 -7.04 -17.44
CA SER A 49 19.77 -7.73 -16.47
C SER A 49 20.23 -7.41 -15.05
N GLY A 50 19.34 -6.87 -14.24
CA GLY A 50 19.61 -6.58 -12.84
C GLY A 50 19.82 -7.86 -12.00
N HIS A 51 20.52 -7.73 -10.90
CA HIS A 51 20.73 -8.84 -9.96
C HIS A 51 19.40 -9.21 -9.27
N LYS A 52 19.17 -10.50 -9.06
CA LYS A 52 18.00 -10.99 -8.31
C LYS A 52 17.89 -10.32 -6.94
N GLY A 53 16.70 -9.83 -6.61
CA GLY A 53 16.39 -9.21 -5.30
C GLY A 53 16.69 -7.72 -5.19
N GLN A 54 17.09 -7.08 -6.29
CA GLN A 54 17.26 -5.62 -6.36
C GLN A 54 16.18 -5.02 -7.26
N ILE A 55 15.61 -3.92 -6.83
CA ILE A 55 14.66 -3.13 -7.63
C ILE A 55 15.45 -2.03 -8.32
N ASN A 56 15.63 -2.18 -9.62
CA ASN A 56 16.34 -1.21 -10.43
C ASN A 56 15.35 -0.33 -11.18
N MET A 57 15.56 0.97 -11.07
CA MET A 57 14.92 1.98 -11.90
C MET A 57 15.92 2.50 -12.91
N TYR A 58 15.51 2.60 -14.14
CA TYR A 58 16.32 3.03 -15.27
C TYR A 58 15.94 4.45 -15.65
N LEU A 59 16.94 5.32 -15.67
CA LEU A 59 16.80 6.70 -16.15
C LEU A 59 17.24 6.76 -17.60
N VAL A 60 16.35 7.17 -18.46
CA VAL A 60 16.58 7.34 -19.90
C VAL A 60 16.41 8.82 -20.24
N VAL A 61 17.35 9.35 -20.98
CA VAL A 61 17.35 10.71 -21.52
C VAL A 61 17.46 10.63 -23.02
N ASP A 62 16.50 11.21 -23.74
CA ASP A 62 16.46 11.23 -25.20
C ASP A 62 16.68 9.85 -25.85
N ASN A 63 16.00 8.82 -25.33
CA ASN A 63 16.10 7.42 -25.72
C ASN A 63 17.44 6.72 -25.41
N ALA A 64 18.38 7.36 -24.72
CA ALA A 64 19.61 6.74 -24.27
C ALA A 64 19.57 6.46 -22.77
N LEU A 65 20.08 5.28 -22.36
CA LEU A 65 20.21 4.94 -20.94
C LEU A 65 21.25 5.87 -20.28
N ALA A 66 20.80 6.72 -19.37
CA ALA A 66 21.64 7.69 -18.67
C ALA A 66 22.08 7.21 -17.28
N GLY A 67 21.33 6.29 -16.65
CA GLY A 67 21.67 5.79 -15.33
C GLY A 67 20.74 4.71 -14.82
N VAL A 68 21.21 4.02 -13.78
CA VAL A 68 20.43 3.00 -13.07
C VAL A 68 20.42 3.36 -11.58
N LEU A 69 19.23 3.46 -11.00
CA LEU A 69 19.05 3.67 -9.57
C LEU A 69 18.61 2.34 -8.94
N THR A 70 19.43 1.82 -8.07
CA THR A 70 19.10 0.61 -7.31
C THR A 70 18.42 1.03 -6.00
N MET A 71 17.21 0.55 -5.79
CA MET A 71 16.42 0.83 -4.58
C MET A 71 16.26 -0.43 -3.75
N ARG A 72 16.17 -0.23 -2.45
CA ARG A 72 15.84 -1.28 -1.48
C ARG A 72 14.67 -0.79 -0.61
N TYR A 73 13.59 -1.52 -0.62
CA TYR A 73 12.49 -1.26 0.30
C TYR A 73 12.76 -1.94 1.63
N GLN A 74 12.50 -1.22 2.71
CA GLN A 74 12.60 -1.76 4.06
C GLN A 74 11.23 -1.66 4.72
N THR A 75 10.77 -2.79 5.20
CA THR A 75 9.50 -2.87 5.92
C THR A 75 9.64 -2.36 7.34
N THR A 76 8.77 -1.45 7.76
CA THR A 76 8.72 -1.01 9.14
C THR A 76 8.06 -2.07 10.02
N LYS A 77 8.44 -2.12 11.31
CA LYS A 77 7.81 -3.01 12.29
C LYS A 77 6.28 -2.82 12.39
N ASN A 78 5.80 -1.60 12.19
CA ASN A 78 4.37 -1.29 12.21
C ASN A 78 3.64 -1.86 11.01
N THR A 79 4.21 -1.75 9.81
CA THR A 79 3.66 -2.33 8.58
C THR A 79 3.61 -3.86 8.69
N TYR A 80 4.69 -4.48 9.17
CA TYR A 80 4.72 -5.93 9.39
C TYR A 80 3.61 -6.40 10.34
N LYS A 81 3.43 -5.71 11.47
CA LYS A 81 2.35 -6.00 12.43
C LYS A 81 0.97 -5.84 11.79
N ALA A 82 0.77 -4.78 10.99
CA ALA A 82 -0.49 -4.55 10.29
C ALA A 82 -0.82 -5.69 9.33
N MET A 83 0.11 -6.07 8.45
CA MET A 83 -0.08 -7.16 7.49
C MET A 83 -0.39 -8.50 8.18
N ARG A 84 0.32 -8.80 9.27
CA ARG A 84 0.04 -9.99 10.07
C ARG A 84 -1.35 -9.98 10.71
N LEU A 85 -1.83 -8.83 11.17
CA LEU A 85 -3.18 -8.68 11.72
C LEU A 85 -4.25 -8.79 10.64
N MET A 86 -4.07 -8.14 9.49
CA MET A 86 -4.97 -8.27 8.34
C MET A 86 -5.12 -9.73 7.91
N ARG A 87 -4.00 -10.47 7.81
CA ARG A 87 -4.03 -11.90 7.50
C ARG A 87 -4.89 -12.69 8.50
N ARG A 88 -4.74 -12.43 9.81
CA ARG A 88 -5.51 -13.10 10.87
C ARG A 88 -6.99 -12.75 10.88
N MET A 89 -7.33 -11.56 10.41
CA MET A 89 -8.69 -11.08 10.31
C MET A 89 -9.35 -11.41 8.95
N HIS A 90 -8.65 -12.16 8.09
CA HIS A 90 -9.09 -12.51 6.74
C HIS A 90 -9.43 -11.28 5.86
N MET A 91 -8.76 -10.15 6.11
CA MET A 91 -8.88 -8.93 5.33
C MET A 91 -7.91 -8.95 4.16
N ASN A 92 -8.32 -8.41 3.02
CA ASN A 92 -7.43 -8.15 1.90
C ASN A 92 -6.91 -6.71 1.94
N ALA A 93 -5.73 -6.49 1.37
CA ALA A 93 -5.13 -5.17 1.26
C ALA A 93 -5.39 -4.56 -0.11
N VAL A 94 -5.63 -3.26 -0.16
CA VAL A 94 -5.65 -2.49 -1.40
C VAL A 94 -4.47 -1.53 -1.39
N LEU A 95 -3.62 -1.61 -2.41
CA LEU A 95 -2.41 -0.81 -2.52
C LEU A 95 -2.73 0.55 -3.16
N ALA A 96 -3.01 1.55 -2.34
CA ALA A 96 -3.21 2.93 -2.80
C ALA A 96 -1.87 3.68 -2.82
N VAL A 97 -0.93 3.24 -3.65
CA VAL A 97 0.41 3.81 -3.75
C VAL A 97 0.67 4.27 -5.19
N ARG A 98 1.39 5.38 -5.33
CA ARG A 98 1.83 5.90 -6.63
C ARG A 98 3.20 5.37 -7.05
N ASP A 99 3.81 4.52 -6.24
CA ASP A 99 5.09 3.90 -6.55
C ASP A 99 4.86 2.68 -7.45
N PHE A 100 5.25 2.79 -8.70
CA PHE A 100 5.08 1.75 -9.72
C PHE A 100 5.99 0.53 -9.50
N ASN A 101 6.92 0.59 -8.55
CA ASN A 101 7.75 -0.56 -8.17
C ASN A 101 7.08 -1.44 -7.11
N ILE A 102 6.10 -0.90 -6.39
CA ILE A 102 5.36 -1.65 -5.39
C ILE A 102 4.19 -2.35 -6.07
N SER A 103 4.27 -3.66 -6.13
CA SER A 103 3.23 -4.51 -6.72
C SER A 103 2.58 -5.43 -5.68
N PRO A 104 1.36 -5.92 -5.95
CA PRO A 104 0.72 -6.94 -5.11
C PRO A 104 1.61 -8.15 -4.87
N ALA A 105 2.24 -8.67 -5.91
CA ALA A 105 3.12 -9.84 -5.83
C ALA A 105 4.33 -9.60 -4.90
N MET A 106 4.94 -8.42 -4.96
CA MET A 106 6.02 -8.04 -4.08
C MET A 106 5.59 -8.00 -2.59
N ILE A 107 4.41 -7.45 -2.31
CA ILE A 107 3.87 -7.41 -0.95
C ILE A 107 3.53 -8.82 -0.46
N GLU A 108 2.94 -9.64 -1.29
CA GLU A 108 2.60 -11.03 -0.95
C GLU A 108 3.84 -11.87 -0.64
N GLU A 109 4.92 -11.70 -1.40
CA GLU A 109 6.20 -12.38 -1.19
C GLU A 109 6.90 -11.86 0.08
N GLU A 110 7.01 -10.54 0.25
CA GLU A 110 7.70 -9.92 1.41
C GLU A 110 7.08 -10.33 2.75
N PHE A 111 5.75 -10.47 2.80
CA PHE A 111 5.03 -10.77 4.04
C PHE A 111 4.55 -12.21 4.16
N ASP A 112 4.96 -13.11 3.26
CA ASP A 112 4.51 -14.51 3.20
C ASP A 112 2.97 -14.61 3.24
N LEU A 113 2.33 -13.93 2.30
CA LEU A 113 0.88 -13.85 2.19
C LEU A 113 0.37 -14.73 1.03
N ARG A 114 -0.89 -15.12 1.11
CA ARG A 114 -1.53 -15.86 0.02
C ARG A 114 -1.62 -14.99 -1.23
N ARG A 115 -1.56 -15.59 -2.40
CA ARG A 115 -1.85 -14.90 -3.67
C ARG A 115 -3.27 -14.32 -3.66
N GLY A 116 -3.42 -13.10 -4.17
CA GLY A 116 -4.68 -12.36 -4.16
C GLY A 116 -5.01 -11.76 -2.79
N PHE A 117 -4.03 -11.67 -1.88
CA PHE A 117 -4.19 -10.92 -0.64
C PHE A 117 -4.12 -9.42 -0.87
N ALA A 118 -3.24 -8.98 -1.73
CA ALA A 118 -3.09 -7.59 -2.12
C ALA A 118 -3.69 -7.36 -3.51
N ASP A 119 -4.36 -6.23 -3.68
CA ASP A 119 -4.91 -5.76 -4.95
C ASP A 119 -4.42 -4.35 -5.23
N GLN A 120 -4.28 -3.99 -6.49
CA GLN A 120 -3.85 -2.67 -6.92
C GLN A 120 -4.86 -2.13 -7.93
N PRO A 121 -5.60 -1.07 -7.56
CA PRO A 121 -6.53 -0.43 -8.47
C PRO A 121 -5.80 0.21 -9.65
N ASP A 122 -6.56 0.55 -10.68
CA ASP A 122 -6.09 1.39 -11.77
C ASP A 122 -5.63 2.79 -11.25
N PRO A 123 -4.84 3.54 -12.01
CA PRO A 123 -4.33 4.84 -11.57
C PRO A 123 -5.42 5.81 -11.10
N ALA A 124 -6.58 5.81 -11.76
CA ALA A 124 -7.73 6.64 -11.37
C ALA A 124 -8.33 6.19 -10.03
N GLY A 125 -8.36 4.89 -9.77
CA GLY A 125 -8.76 4.31 -8.49
C GLY A 125 -7.79 4.67 -7.38
N VAL A 126 -6.48 4.61 -7.63
CA VAL A 126 -5.45 5.04 -6.69
C VAL A 126 -5.62 6.52 -6.33
N ASP A 127 -5.80 7.40 -7.30
CA ASP A 127 -6.00 8.83 -7.06
C ASP A 127 -7.27 9.12 -6.26
N ARG A 128 -8.34 8.37 -6.52
CA ARG A 128 -9.58 8.45 -5.75
C ARG A 128 -9.39 8.02 -4.30
N LEU A 129 -8.70 6.92 -4.05
CA LEU A 129 -8.42 6.42 -2.69
C LEU A 129 -7.47 7.35 -1.91
N LEU A 130 -6.53 8.00 -2.59
CA LEU A 130 -5.61 8.97 -1.98
C LEU A 130 -6.24 10.36 -1.76
N ASN A 131 -7.45 10.59 -2.27
CA ASN A 131 -8.15 11.85 -2.04
C ASN A 131 -8.64 11.93 -0.58
N PRO A 132 -8.20 12.93 0.21
CA PRO A 132 -8.59 13.05 1.61
C PRO A 132 -10.09 13.31 1.82
N ASN A 133 -10.81 13.70 0.77
CA ASN A 133 -12.26 13.89 0.80
C ASN A 133 -13.05 12.65 0.36
N TYR A 134 -12.35 11.58 -0.06
CA TYR A 134 -13.01 10.33 -0.43
C TYR A 134 -13.51 9.62 0.82
N ALA A 135 -14.77 9.21 0.80
CA ALA A 135 -15.42 8.49 1.91
C ALA A 135 -15.43 9.23 3.27
N LYS A 136 -15.55 10.56 3.28
CA LYS A 136 -15.90 11.28 4.51
C LYS A 136 -17.32 10.88 4.93
N GLY A 137 -17.42 10.04 5.97
CA GLY A 137 -18.68 9.82 6.69
C GLY A 137 -18.98 11.00 7.63
N ASP A 138 -20.25 11.12 8.03
CA ASP A 138 -20.71 12.20 8.92
C ASP A 138 -20.18 12.09 10.36
N ALA A 139 -19.66 10.91 10.73
CA ALA A 139 -19.07 10.67 12.05
C ALA A 139 -17.80 9.80 11.94
N PRO A 140 -16.78 10.06 12.78
CA PRO A 140 -15.60 9.22 12.82
C PRO A 140 -15.95 7.82 13.36
N ALA A 141 -15.61 6.78 12.60
CA ALA A 141 -15.79 5.39 13.04
C ALA A 141 -14.82 5.00 14.16
N ALA A 142 -13.66 5.67 14.24
CA ALA A 142 -12.65 5.44 15.28
C ALA A 142 -11.72 6.66 15.40
N ILE A 143 -11.17 6.86 16.61
CA ILE A 143 -10.13 7.84 16.88
C ILE A 143 -8.82 7.09 17.15
N LEU A 144 -7.76 7.43 16.41
CA LEU A 144 -6.44 6.86 16.61
C LEU A 144 -5.60 7.80 17.49
N THR A 145 -5.02 7.27 18.55
CA THR A 145 -4.08 8.01 19.40
C THR A 145 -2.66 8.01 18.85
N ARG A 146 -2.38 7.16 17.89
CA ARG A 146 -1.09 7.03 17.21
C ARG A 146 -1.31 6.81 15.72
N GLU A 147 -0.51 7.47 14.92
CA GLU A 147 -0.53 7.28 13.47
C GLU A 147 0.08 5.94 13.05
N GLY A 148 -0.37 5.45 11.89
CA GLY A 148 0.19 4.29 11.23
C GLY A 148 -0.73 3.08 11.14
N ALA A 149 -0.41 2.19 10.20
CA ALA A 149 -1.20 1.00 9.89
C ALA A 149 -1.27 0.01 11.07
N GLY A 150 -0.21 -0.11 11.87
CA GLY A 150 -0.18 -1.01 13.03
C GLY A 150 -1.21 -0.66 14.10
N PRO A 151 -1.22 0.57 14.64
CA PRO A 151 -2.24 1.05 15.56
C PRO A 151 -3.66 0.97 15.00
N PHE A 152 -3.85 1.34 13.73
CA PHE A 152 -5.15 1.21 13.06
C PHE A 152 -5.68 -0.23 13.09
N MET A 153 -4.87 -1.20 12.71
CA MET A 153 -5.26 -2.61 12.73
C MET A 153 -5.51 -3.15 14.14
N GLN A 154 -4.84 -2.61 15.16
CA GLN A 154 -5.10 -2.96 16.56
C GLN A 154 -6.49 -2.48 17.02
N VAL A 155 -6.89 -1.28 16.62
CA VAL A 155 -8.23 -0.74 16.92
C VAL A 155 -9.31 -1.58 16.23
N LEU A 156 -9.15 -1.88 14.95
CA LEU A 156 -10.10 -2.74 14.21
C LEU A 156 -10.25 -4.12 14.87
N ARG A 157 -9.14 -4.74 15.26
CA ARG A 157 -9.17 -6.02 15.97
C ARG A 157 -9.82 -5.91 17.34
N GLY A 158 -9.60 -4.81 18.05
CA GLY A 158 -10.26 -4.53 19.33
C GLY A 158 -11.77 -4.43 19.18
N ALA A 159 -12.24 -3.70 18.17
CA ALA A 159 -13.66 -3.55 17.86
C ALA A 159 -14.32 -4.90 17.49
N ASP A 160 -13.65 -5.71 16.67
CA ASP A 160 -14.14 -7.05 16.30
C ASP A 160 -14.28 -7.97 17.53
N LYS A 161 -13.27 -7.99 18.41
CA LYS A 161 -13.34 -8.74 19.67
C LYS A 161 -14.46 -8.25 20.59
N LEU A 162 -14.64 -6.95 20.70
CA LEU A 162 -15.70 -6.36 21.51
C LEU A 162 -17.07 -6.75 20.98
N ALA A 163 -17.28 -6.66 19.67
CA ALA A 163 -18.53 -7.10 19.04
C ALA A 163 -18.81 -8.59 19.30
N GLY A 164 -17.78 -9.45 19.23
CA GLY A 164 -17.88 -10.87 19.58
C GLY A 164 -18.26 -11.10 21.05
N ALA A 165 -17.62 -10.37 21.97
CA ALA A 165 -17.92 -10.47 23.39
C ALA A 165 -19.36 -10.02 23.71
N VAL A 166 -19.83 -8.93 23.09
CA VAL A 166 -21.22 -8.46 23.26
C VAL A 166 -22.23 -9.50 22.75
N ARG A 167 -22.00 -10.08 21.57
CA ARG A 167 -22.87 -11.16 21.04
C ARG A 167 -22.91 -12.36 22.00
N SER A 168 -21.75 -12.79 22.50
CA SER A 168 -21.69 -13.92 23.44
C SER A 168 -22.42 -13.60 24.75
N ALA A 169 -22.27 -12.41 25.29
CA ALA A 169 -22.98 -11.97 26.49
C ALA A 169 -24.50 -11.93 26.29
N LEU A 170 -24.96 -11.41 25.15
CA LEU A 170 -26.38 -11.41 24.81
C LEU A 170 -26.93 -12.84 24.68
N THR A 171 -26.20 -13.73 24.00
CA THR A 171 -26.62 -15.13 23.85
C THR A 171 -26.72 -15.81 25.21
N LEU A 172 -25.69 -15.68 26.06
CA LEU A 172 -25.70 -16.23 27.43
C LEU A 172 -26.86 -15.65 28.27
N GLY A 173 -27.08 -14.34 28.20
CA GLY A 173 -28.18 -13.67 28.91
C GLY A 173 -29.54 -14.19 28.46
N THR A 174 -29.74 -14.39 27.16
CA THR A 174 -30.98 -14.95 26.61
C THR A 174 -31.20 -16.38 27.09
N PHE A 175 -30.17 -17.25 27.05
CA PHE A 175 -30.26 -18.62 27.57
C PHE A 175 -30.53 -18.65 29.07
N ALA A 176 -29.86 -17.83 29.86
CA ALA A 176 -30.07 -17.75 31.31
C ALA A 176 -31.49 -17.28 31.63
N GLY A 177 -32.02 -16.31 30.88
CA GLY A 177 -33.39 -15.84 31.03
C GLY A 177 -34.44 -16.91 30.69
N LEU A 178 -34.24 -17.65 29.59
CA LEU A 178 -35.12 -18.77 29.24
C LEU A 178 -35.11 -19.90 30.27
N LEU A 179 -33.93 -20.28 30.77
CA LEU A 179 -33.78 -21.28 31.84
C LEU A 179 -34.44 -20.81 33.13
N GLY A 180 -34.26 -19.53 33.51
CA GLY A 180 -34.90 -18.93 34.68
C GLY A 180 -36.43 -18.97 34.56
N MET A 181 -36.99 -18.63 33.39
CA MET A 181 -38.44 -18.80 33.15
C MET A 181 -38.91 -20.25 33.33
N LEU A 182 -38.19 -21.20 32.74
CA LEU A 182 -38.56 -22.64 32.88
C LEU A 182 -38.56 -23.07 34.33
N ILE A 183 -37.59 -22.67 35.15
CA ILE A 183 -37.52 -23.01 36.57
C ILE A 183 -38.68 -22.41 37.37
N VAL A 184 -39.14 -21.21 37.04
CA VAL A 184 -40.26 -20.56 37.74
C VAL A 184 -41.62 -21.16 37.38
N PHE A 185 -41.77 -21.74 36.16
CA PHE A 185 -43.01 -22.34 35.71
C PHE A 185 -43.12 -23.84 35.99
N TYR A 186 -42.07 -24.48 36.52
CA TYR A 186 -42.09 -25.87 36.94
C TYR A 186 -42.14 -26.02 38.43
#